data_372c02586817655dd39d35b3d4b902d7
#
_entry.id   372c02586817655dd39d35b3d4b902d7
#
_cell.length_a   1.000
_cell.length_b   1.000
_cell.length_c   1.000
_cell.angle_alpha   90.00
_cell.angle_beta   90.00
_cell.angle_gamma   90.00
#
_symmetry.space_group_name_H-M   'P 1'
#
loop_
_entity.id
_entity.type
_entity.pdbx_description
1 polymer ?
#
loop_
_entity_poly.entity_id
_entity_poly.type
_entity_poly.pdbx_seq_one_letter_code
_entity_poly.pdbx_strand_id
1 'polypeptide(L)'
;MVEKKLTGYPSVDKPWLKYYTDEAINAKIPECTIYQNIYNHNKDYPNDAALLFFEKKISYRQLFAEVEKVEKAFIAQGVKRGDNVALCVPATPEAIYTILALNKIGANANMLNPTFTEQQLTDRINETEASVMFVVNELYSRVEKIIPNTCIKTVITCAAVNSLGPIVKLIKKAKNIPNTLSWGKFLASGRNASTSADVSYQENVPAIMVYSSGTTGASKGIQLTNNSINATITQYEYTGFKLARQDRYFAQIPIWFSTGICVTMLVPLCLGVTVILEPIYDFEIFYQHISKYKPNFMVTAVGLVDYLRNKKEIDPAYKEFKYLVIGGEYVVPHAESVFNEWLKKNGSESQLHKGYGMCECGGTITSTNAVSNKFGTAGIPMAQVVVSAFDLETGEELTYGNRGELRVLSPCKMSGYYKHPEATAKYFKTDEQGRTWACTGDMGYVEEDGNVYVDGRISDSYVNDQGETIYLFDIERAILDVESVRQCKTVVSEIDGKQTHVAHAVFFNNKSTEEIIARIKAVCKAKLPENHYPHLIKLHEDALPVSPSGKLNTVEMKQDTENIIRVE
;
A
#
# COMPACT_ATOMS: atom_id res chain seq x y z
N MET A 1 -4.65 25.41 30.80
CA MET A 1 -3.36 24.92 30.25
C MET A 1 -2.69 26.11 29.62
N VAL A 2 -1.45 26.43 30.00
CA VAL A 2 -0.67 27.48 29.35
C VAL A 2 -0.40 26.97 27.92
N GLU A 3 -0.84 27.71 26.90
CA GLU A 3 -0.49 27.39 25.51
C GLU A 3 1.04 27.37 25.39
N LYS A 4 1.60 26.21 25.14
CA LYS A 4 3.03 26.05 24.92
C LYS A 4 3.36 26.77 23.61
N LYS A 5 4.15 27.82 23.68
CA LYS A 5 4.62 28.55 22.49
C LYS A 5 5.37 27.58 21.59
N LEU A 6 4.93 27.42 20.35
CA LEU A 6 5.59 26.57 19.35
C LEU A 6 6.97 27.14 19.01
N THR A 7 7.94 26.25 18.78
CA THR A 7 9.30 26.62 18.33
C THR A 7 9.31 26.99 16.85
N GLY A 8 8.32 26.55 16.09
CA GLY A 8 8.22 26.68 14.65
C GLY A 8 8.60 25.39 13.89
N TYR A 9 9.20 24.42 14.58
CA TYR A 9 9.72 23.19 13.96
C TYR A 9 8.88 21.97 14.31
N PRO A 10 8.26 21.29 13.31
CA PRO A 10 7.41 20.12 13.53
C PRO A 10 8.08 19.00 14.32
N SER A 11 9.37 18.73 14.08
CA SER A 11 10.07 17.63 14.75
C SER A 11 10.30 17.87 16.23
N VAL A 12 10.31 19.14 16.67
CA VAL A 12 10.51 19.55 18.06
C VAL A 12 9.16 19.60 18.79
N ASP A 13 8.20 20.29 18.20
CA ASP A 13 6.91 20.58 18.83
C ASP A 13 5.95 19.39 18.82
N LYS A 14 5.96 18.60 17.74
CA LYS A 14 5.10 17.43 17.50
C LYS A 14 3.63 17.72 17.79
N PRO A 15 3.02 18.74 17.14
CA PRO A 15 1.71 19.26 17.49
C PRO A 15 0.56 18.25 17.33
N TRP A 16 0.75 17.20 16.52
CA TRP A 16 -0.22 16.10 16.38
C TRP A 16 -0.37 15.23 17.62
N LEU A 17 0.59 15.24 18.55
CA LEU A 17 0.52 14.42 19.77
C LEU A 17 -0.68 14.77 20.67
N LYS A 18 -1.23 15.99 20.54
CA LYS A 18 -2.47 16.39 21.23
C LYS A 18 -3.70 15.54 20.88
N TYR A 19 -3.66 14.82 19.77
CA TYR A 19 -4.74 13.94 19.30
C TYR A 19 -4.60 12.50 19.80
N TYR A 20 -3.51 12.16 20.49
CA TYR A 20 -3.21 10.83 20.99
C TYR A 20 -3.21 10.78 22.51
N THR A 21 -3.52 9.62 23.07
CA THR A 21 -3.36 9.37 24.51
C THR A 21 -1.90 9.13 24.86
N ASP A 22 -1.53 9.33 26.13
CA ASP A 22 -0.18 9.00 26.62
C ASP A 22 0.16 7.53 26.41
N GLU A 23 -0.84 6.63 26.48
CA GLU A 23 -0.68 5.22 26.18
C GLU A 23 -0.27 4.99 24.73
N ALA A 24 -0.92 5.65 23.76
CA ALA A 24 -0.58 5.57 22.35
C ALA A 24 0.85 6.08 22.05
N ILE A 25 1.20 7.22 22.68
CA ILE A 25 2.52 7.85 22.48
C ILE A 25 3.65 6.97 23.01
N ASN A 26 3.43 6.29 24.15
CA ASN A 26 4.42 5.49 24.88
C ASN A 26 4.24 3.97 24.67
N ALA A 27 3.38 3.55 23.75
CA ALA A 27 3.12 2.14 23.49
C ALA A 27 4.42 1.40 23.14
N LYS A 28 4.65 0.28 23.80
CA LYS A 28 5.82 -0.55 23.56
C LYS A 28 5.59 -1.46 22.34
N ILE A 29 6.52 -1.47 21.43
CA ILE A 29 6.50 -2.39 20.31
C ILE A 29 6.87 -3.78 20.83
N PRO A 30 6.06 -4.84 20.58
CA PRO A 30 6.37 -6.18 21.04
C PRO A 30 7.68 -6.72 20.44
N GLU A 31 8.60 -7.14 21.31
CA GLU A 31 9.87 -7.78 20.94
C GLU A 31 9.69 -9.28 20.68
N CYS A 32 8.96 -9.60 19.62
CA CYS A 32 8.67 -10.99 19.23
C CYS A 32 8.50 -11.11 17.71
N THR A 33 8.41 -12.33 17.18
CA THR A 33 8.08 -12.54 15.78
C THR A 33 6.63 -12.13 15.49
N ILE A 34 6.32 -11.80 14.24
CA ILE A 34 4.96 -11.46 13.81
C ILE A 34 3.99 -12.59 14.15
N TYR A 35 4.39 -13.84 13.89
CA TYR A 35 3.58 -15.00 14.26
C TYR A 35 3.29 -15.03 15.76
N GLN A 36 4.32 -14.83 16.59
CA GLN A 36 4.15 -14.84 18.06
C GLN A 36 3.24 -13.71 18.53
N ASN A 37 3.34 -12.53 17.92
CA ASN A 37 2.45 -11.39 18.22
C ASN A 37 0.98 -11.75 17.91
N ILE A 38 0.71 -12.26 16.71
CA ILE A 38 -0.64 -12.70 16.30
C ILE A 38 -1.15 -13.82 17.21
N TYR A 39 -0.29 -14.78 17.56
CA TYR A 39 -0.65 -15.88 18.46
C TYR A 39 -1.01 -15.37 19.86
N ASN A 40 -0.21 -14.49 20.43
CA ASN A 40 -0.43 -13.93 21.76
C ASN A 40 -1.75 -13.18 21.89
N HIS A 41 -2.12 -12.41 20.86
CA HIS A 41 -3.38 -11.66 20.82
C HIS A 41 -4.62 -12.55 20.67
N ASN A 42 -4.46 -13.77 20.13
CA ASN A 42 -5.62 -14.56 19.67
C ASN A 42 -5.70 -15.97 20.28
N LYS A 43 -4.71 -16.43 21.02
CA LYS A 43 -4.68 -17.78 21.64
C LYS A 43 -5.89 -18.06 22.55
N ASP A 44 -6.39 -17.03 23.22
CA ASP A 44 -7.53 -17.11 24.14
C ASP A 44 -8.89 -17.01 23.41
N TYR A 45 -8.87 -16.77 22.09
CA TYR A 45 -10.03 -16.66 21.21
C TYR A 45 -9.98 -17.64 20.03
N PRO A 46 -9.75 -18.94 20.28
CA PRO A 46 -9.44 -19.91 19.22
C PRO A 46 -10.58 -20.15 18.23
N ASN A 47 -11.81 -19.84 18.61
CA ASN A 47 -13.00 -20.07 17.78
C ASN A 47 -13.41 -18.82 16.96
N ASP A 48 -12.79 -17.66 17.24
CA ASP A 48 -13.04 -16.46 16.46
C ASP A 48 -12.58 -16.63 15.02
N ALA A 49 -13.31 -16.00 14.08
CA ALA A 49 -12.97 -16.05 12.68
C ALA A 49 -11.72 -15.18 12.42
N ALA A 50 -10.64 -15.78 11.97
CA ALA A 50 -9.43 -15.11 11.55
C ALA A 50 -9.53 -14.67 10.08
N LEU A 51 -9.94 -15.59 9.20
CA LEU A 51 -10.04 -15.37 7.76
C LEU A 51 -11.42 -15.75 7.24
N LEU A 52 -11.88 -15.01 6.26
CA LEU A 52 -13.02 -15.35 5.41
C LEU A 52 -12.56 -15.43 3.96
N PHE A 53 -12.63 -16.61 3.37
CA PHE A 53 -12.23 -16.83 1.98
C PHE A 53 -13.42 -17.40 1.20
N PHE A 54 -14.02 -16.60 0.34
CA PHE A 54 -15.34 -16.84 -0.20
C PHE A 54 -16.32 -17.12 0.96
N GLU A 55 -16.97 -18.29 1.01
CA GLU A 55 -17.92 -18.63 2.08
C GLU A 55 -17.26 -19.37 3.27
N LYS A 56 -15.99 -19.72 3.16
CA LYS A 56 -15.28 -20.48 4.18
C LYS A 56 -14.72 -19.58 5.26
N LYS A 57 -15.23 -19.75 6.48
CA LYS A 57 -14.62 -19.16 7.69
C LYS A 57 -13.49 -20.07 8.18
N ILE A 58 -12.37 -19.46 8.52
CA ILE A 58 -11.20 -20.12 9.12
C ILE A 58 -11.00 -19.48 10.47
N SER A 59 -11.11 -20.28 11.54
CA SER A 59 -10.88 -19.80 12.90
C SER A 59 -9.40 -19.68 13.22
N TYR A 60 -9.04 -18.93 14.30
CA TYR A 60 -7.66 -18.85 14.77
C TYR A 60 -7.07 -20.22 15.12
N ARG A 61 -7.86 -21.11 15.73
CA ARG A 61 -7.45 -22.52 15.96
C ARG A 61 -7.02 -23.21 14.66
N GLN A 62 -7.84 -23.06 13.61
CA GLN A 62 -7.54 -23.65 12.30
C GLN A 62 -6.34 -22.99 11.64
N LEU A 63 -6.24 -21.66 11.72
CA LEU A 63 -5.10 -20.90 11.21
C LEU A 63 -3.79 -21.40 11.80
N PHE A 64 -3.70 -21.46 13.13
CA PHE A 64 -2.47 -21.88 13.80
C PHE A 64 -2.12 -23.35 13.54
N ALA A 65 -3.12 -24.24 13.46
CA ALA A 65 -2.90 -25.62 13.10
C ALA A 65 -2.38 -25.81 11.66
N GLU A 66 -2.87 -25.01 10.70
CA GLU A 66 -2.38 -25.05 9.32
C GLU A 66 -0.97 -24.44 9.23
N VAL A 67 -0.68 -23.35 9.94
CA VAL A 67 0.66 -22.75 10.02
C VAL A 67 1.68 -23.77 10.52
N GLU A 68 1.37 -24.56 11.55
CA GLU A 68 2.27 -25.60 12.05
C GLU A 68 2.55 -26.69 11.01
N LYS A 69 1.54 -27.14 10.26
CA LYS A 69 1.73 -28.12 9.18
C LYS A 69 2.63 -27.59 8.07
N VAL A 70 2.42 -26.31 7.68
CA VAL A 70 3.21 -25.64 6.64
C VAL A 70 4.64 -25.43 7.10
N GLU A 71 4.86 -25.04 8.35
CA GLU A 71 6.18 -24.95 8.98
C GLU A 71 6.96 -26.26 8.86
N LYS A 72 6.36 -27.36 9.34
CA LYS A 72 6.97 -28.71 9.25
C LYS A 72 7.30 -29.11 7.82
N ALA A 73 6.42 -28.75 6.88
CA ALA A 73 6.63 -29.05 5.48
C ALA A 73 7.79 -28.24 4.87
N PHE A 74 7.96 -26.96 5.20
CA PHE A 74 9.12 -26.17 4.77
C PHE A 74 10.43 -26.68 5.37
N ILE A 75 10.44 -27.06 6.64
CA ILE A 75 11.61 -27.68 7.30
C ILE A 75 12.00 -28.96 6.57
N ALA A 76 11.03 -29.81 6.18
CA ALA A 76 11.28 -31.02 5.42
C ALA A 76 11.82 -30.74 4.00
N GLN A 77 11.56 -29.55 3.43
CA GLN A 77 12.18 -29.08 2.17
C GLN A 77 13.55 -28.42 2.40
N GLY A 78 14.08 -28.41 3.61
CA GLY A 78 15.38 -27.85 3.94
C GLY A 78 15.39 -26.34 4.18
N VAL A 79 14.23 -25.70 4.25
CA VAL A 79 14.14 -24.26 4.59
C VAL A 79 14.53 -24.05 6.04
N LYS A 80 15.42 -23.10 6.27
CA LYS A 80 15.97 -22.74 7.57
C LYS A 80 15.97 -21.24 7.79
N ARG A 81 16.31 -20.82 9.00
CA ARG A 81 16.46 -19.41 9.36
C ARG A 81 17.38 -18.67 8.39
N GLY A 82 16.94 -17.51 7.95
CA GLY A 82 17.68 -16.62 7.03
C GLY A 82 17.47 -16.93 5.55
N ASP A 83 16.86 -18.08 5.18
CA ASP A 83 16.57 -18.39 3.79
C ASP A 83 15.47 -17.46 3.24
N ASN A 84 15.57 -17.15 1.94
CA ASN A 84 14.49 -16.49 1.19
C ASN A 84 13.64 -17.55 0.50
N VAL A 85 12.31 -17.44 0.61
CA VAL A 85 11.36 -18.27 -0.14
C VAL A 85 10.57 -17.36 -1.08
N ALA A 86 10.60 -17.66 -2.37
CA ALA A 86 9.91 -16.89 -3.40
C ALA A 86 8.40 -17.17 -3.38
N LEU A 87 7.58 -16.16 -3.20
CA LEU A 87 6.12 -16.27 -3.16
C LEU A 87 5.49 -15.48 -4.30
N CYS A 88 4.92 -16.20 -5.29
CA CYS A 88 4.16 -15.60 -6.40
C CYS A 88 2.69 -15.99 -6.24
N VAL A 89 2.01 -15.33 -5.29
CA VAL A 89 0.68 -15.74 -4.80
C VAL A 89 -0.23 -14.55 -4.54
N PRO A 90 -1.54 -14.65 -4.81
CA PRO A 90 -2.53 -13.67 -4.35
C PRO A 90 -2.91 -13.93 -2.88
N ALA A 91 -3.82 -13.11 -2.35
CA ALA A 91 -4.34 -13.24 -0.98
C ALA A 91 -5.21 -14.50 -0.83
N THR A 92 -4.59 -15.65 -0.54
CA THR A 92 -5.24 -16.92 -0.25
C THR A 92 -4.90 -17.40 1.16
N PRO A 93 -5.72 -18.28 1.78
CA PRO A 93 -5.37 -18.85 3.08
C PRO A 93 -4.00 -19.52 3.09
N GLU A 94 -3.65 -20.26 2.05
CA GLU A 94 -2.36 -20.93 1.92
C GLU A 94 -1.18 -19.95 1.86
N ALA A 95 -1.36 -18.77 1.24
CA ALA A 95 -0.37 -17.71 1.26
C ALA A 95 -0.14 -17.18 2.67
N ILE A 96 -1.22 -16.96 3.43
CA ILE A 96 -1.11 -16.50 4.83
C ILE A 96 -0.46 -17.54 5.72
N TYR A 97 -0.85 -18.82 5.60
CA TYR A 97 -0.20 -19.90 6.33
C TYR A 97 1.30 -19.96 6.02
N THR A 98 1.67 -19.78 4.75
CA THR A 98 3.07 -19.78 4.30
C THR A 98 3.85 -18.63 4.91
N ILE A 99 3.34 -17.40 4.83
CA ILE A 99 4.01 -16.21 5.38
C ILE A 99 4.25 -16.37 6.88
N LEU A 100 3.23 -16.81 7.63
CA LEU A 100 3.34 -17.02 9.08
C LEU A 100 4.27 -18.20 9.44
N ALA A 101 4.26 -19.28 8.66
CA ALA A 101 5.15 -20.41 8.86
C ALA A 101 6.62 -20.06 8.61
N LEU A 102 6.90 -19.30 7.53
CA LEU A 102 8.25 -18.80 7.24
C LEU A 102 8.73 -17.85 8.35
N ASN A 103 7.86 -16.96 8.83
CA ASN A 103 8.18 -16.08 9.95
C ASN A 103 8.50 -16.89 11.23
N LYS A 104 7.79 -17.98 11.49
CA LYS A 104 8.04 -18.87 12.62
C LYS A 104 9.36 -19.62 12.50
N ILE A 105 9.79 -20.00 11.30
CA ILE A 105 11.10 -20.58 11.01
C ILE A 105 12.22 -19.54 11.12
N GLY A 106 11.90 -18.25 10.96
CA GLY A 106 12.85 -17.15 10.80
C GLY A 106 13.39 -17.03 9.38
N ALA A 107 12.67 -17.59 8.41
CA ALA A 107 12.91 -17.40 6.97
C ALA A 107 12.15 -16.17 6.46
N ASN A 108 12.61 -15.61 5.36
CA ASN A 108 12.06 -14.39 4.76
C ASN A 108 11.07 -14.74 3.65
N ALA A 109 9.86 -14.20 3.73
CA ALA A 109 8.86 -14.28 2.68
C ALA A 109 9.16 -13.24 1.57
N ASN A 110 9.73 -13.68 0.45
CA ASN A 110 10.04 -12.84 -0.70
C ASN A 110 8.80 -12.73 -1.61
N MET A 111 8.04 -11.63 -1.48
CA MET A 111 6.74 -11.40 -2.11
C MET A 111 6.91 -10.88 -3.54
N LEU A 112 6.87 -11.77 -4.52
CA LEU A 112 6.99 -11.41 -5.94
C LEU A 112 5.67 -10.87 -6.50
N ASN A 113 5.73 -9.74 -7.18
CA ASN A 113 4.58 -9.20 -7.90
C ASN A 113 4.35 -10.00 -9.20
N PRO A 114 3.19 -10.66 -9.37
CA PRO A 114 2.90 -11.45 -10.57
C PRO A 114 2.85 -10.63 -11.87
N THR A 115 2.75 -9.30 -11.78
CA THR A 115 2.73 -8.42 -12.95
C THR A 115 4.13 -8.05 -13.46
N PHE A 116 5.19 -8.42 -12.75
CA PHE A 116 6.57 -8.24 -13.21
C PHE A 116 6.81 -8.98 -14.53
N THR A 117 7.72 -8.45 -15.34
CA THR A 117 8.19 -9.15 -16.56
C THR A 117 8.95 -10.43 -16.19
N GLU A 118 9.10 -11.35 -17.14
CA GLU A 118 9.88 -12.58 -16.97
C GLU A 118 11.31 -12.27 -16.49
N GLN A 119 11.95 -11.24 -17.07
CA GLN A 119 13.30 -10.80 -16.67
C GLN A 119 13.30 -10.27 -15.23
N GLN A 120 12.35 -9.41 -14.86
CA GLN A 120 12.25 -8.89 -13.50
C GLN A 120 12.05 -9.99 -12.47
N LEU A 121 11.20 -11.00 -12.76
CA LEU A 121 11.00 -12.15 -11.87
C LEU A 121 12.29 -12.96 -11.73
N THR A 122 12.97 -13.25 -12.85
CA THR A 122 14.25 -13.97 -12.87
C THR A 122 15.30 -13.27 -12.01
N ASP A 123 15.46 -11.95 -12.19
CA ASP A 123 16.43 -11.15 -11.47
C ASP A 123 16.16 -11.17 -9.97
N ARG A 124 14.90 -11.00 -9.53
CA ARG A 124 14.53 -10.98 -8.10
C ARG A 124 14.72 -12.33 -7.44
N ILE A 125 14.42 -13.42 -8.13
CA ILE A 125 14.63 -14.78 -7.62
C ILE A 125 16.13 -15.05 -7.45
N ASN A 126 16.94 -14.73 -8.46
CA ASN A 126 18.38 -14.97 -8.42
C ASN A 126 19.10 -14.03 -7.43
N GLU A 127 18.71 -12.77 -7.36
CA GLU A 127 19.25 -11.82 -6.39
C GLU A 127 19.06 -12.29 -4.94
N THR A 128 17.89 -12.89 -4.64
CA THR A 128 17.56 -13.41 -3.31
C THR A 128 18.05 -14.83 -3.06
N GLU A 129 18.62 -15.50 -4.08
CA GLU A 129 19.11 -16.87 -3.99
C GLU A 129 18.04 -17.85 -3.49
N ALA A 130 16.77 -17.56 -3.76
CA ALA A 130 15.66 -18.38 -3.32
C ALA A 130 15.69 -19.74 -4.01
N SER A 131 15.83 -20.82 -3.26
CA SER A 131 15.84 -22.19 -3.79
C SER A 131 14.46 -22.84 -3.77
N VAL A 132 13.50 -22.29 -3.05
CA VAL A 132 12.11 -22.77 -2.94
C VAL A 132 11.17 -21.67 -3.39
N MET A 133 10.20 -22.03 -4.24
CA MET A 133 9.14 -21.15 -4.69
C MET A 133 7.77 -21.73 -4.33
N PHE A 134 6.87 -20.88 -3.86
CA PHE A 134 5.45 -21.19 -3.78
C PHE A 134 4.67 -20.32 -4.76
N VAL A 135 3.86 -20.95 -5.61
CA VAL A 135 3.04 -20.30 -6.63
C VAL A 135 1.66 -20.94 -6.71
N VAL A 136 0.61 -20.15 -6.91
CA VAL A 136 -0.71 -20.72 -7.20
C VAL A 136 -0.78 -21.23 -8.65
N ASN A 137 -1.54 -22.30 -8.88
CA ASN A 137 -1.63 -22.96 -10.20
C ASN A 137 -2.00 -21.97 -11.32
N GLU A 138 -2.86 -21.02 -10.99
CA GLU A 138 -3.38 -20.00 -11.90
C GLU A 138 -2.29 -19.02 -12.38
N LEU A 139 -1.22 -18.87 -11.61
CA LEU A 139 -0.07 -18.01 -11.94
C LEU A 139 1.16 -18.81 -12.40
N TYR A 140 1.10 -20.15 -12.41
CA TYR A 140 2.26 -20.97 -12.76
C TYR A 140 2.83 -20.67 -14.14
N SER A 141 1.98 -20.42 -15.14
CA SER A 141 2.41 -20.05 -16.50
C SER A 141 3.27 -18.78 -16.55
N ARG A 142 3.19 -17.92 -15.53
CA ARG A 142 4.02 -16.72 -15.40
C ARG A 142 5.46 -17.03 -15.01
N VAL A 143 5.69 -18.14 -14.33
CA VAL A 143 7.01 -18.52 -13.80
C VAL A 143 7.60 -19.76 -14.45
N GLU A 144 6.81 -20.61 -15.09
CA GLU A 144 7.24 -21.87 -15.70
C GLU A 144 8.47 -21.71 -16.61
N LYS A 145 8.43 -20.70 -17.48
CA LYS A 145 9.51 -20.47 -18.47
C LYS A 145 10.80 -19.95 -17.86
N ILE A 146 10.70 -19.26 -16.72
CA ILE A 146 11.87 -18.65 -16.08
C ILE A 146 12.57 -19.58 -15.08
N ILE A 147 11.87 -20.58 -14.52
CA ILE A 147 12.44 -21.52 -13.53
C ILE A 147 13.79 -22.09 -13.97
N PRO A 148 14.00 -22.55 -15.23
CA PRO A 148 15.30 -23.09 -15.66
C PRO A 148 16.45 -22.08 -15.60
N ASN A 149 16.15 -20.78 -15.59
CA ASN A 149 17.12 -19.69 -15.54
C ASN A 149 17.31 -19.12 -14.13
N THR A 150 16.72 -19.78 -13.12
CA THR A 150 16.76 -19.34 -11.72
C THR A 150 17.44 -20.39 -10.84
N CYS A 151 17.74 -20.00 -9.59
CA CYS A 151 18.27 -20.90 -8.56
C CYS A 151 17.19 -21.78 -7.88
N ILE A 152 15.92 -21.73 -8.35
CA ILE A 152 14.82 -22.52 -7.79
C ILE A 152 15.05 -24.02 -8.02
N LYS A 153 15.03 -24.80 -6.92
CA LYS A 153 15.14 -26.26 -6.91
C LYS A 153 13.80 -26.94 -6.65
N THR A 154 12.94 -26.31 -5.86
CA THR A 154 11.63 -26.85 -5.50
C THR A 154 10.54 -25.82 -5.79
N VAL A 155 9.55 -26.22 -6.60
CA VAL A 155 8.35 -25.43 -6.86
C VAL A 155 7.17 -26.08 -6.17
N ILE A 156 6.57 -25.38 -5.21
CA ILE A 156 5.35 -25.81 -4.52
C ILE A 156 4.17 -25.15 -5.24
N THR A 157 3.15 -25.94 -5.58
CA THR A 157 1.96 -25.45 -6.29
C THR A 157 0.70 -25.74 -5.50
N CYS A 158 -0.21 -24.75 -5.49
CA CYS A 158 -1.51 -24.83 -4.85
C CYS A 158 -2.60 -24.32 -5.78
N ALA A 159 -3.65 -25.07 -6.00
CA ALA A 159 -4.83 -24.55 -6.71
C ALA A 159 -5.67 -23.69 -5.76
N ALA A 160 -6.22 -22.57 -6.24
CA ALA A 160 -7.10 -21.70 -5.47
C ALA A 160 -8.32 -22.46 -4.90
N VAL A 161 -8.75 -23.53 -5.57
CA VAL A 161 -9.84 -24.41 -5.11
C VAL A 161 -9.51 -25.23 -3.85
N ASN A 162 -8.24 -25.33 -3.45
CA ASN A 162 -7.86 -26.13 -2.26
C ASN A 162 -8.45 -25.57 -0.97
N SER A 163 -8.63 -24.28 -0.88
CA SER A 163 -9.29 -23.64 0.27
C SER A 163 -10.80 -23.49 0.14
N LEU A 164 -11.39 -23.83 -1.00
CA LEU A 164 -12.84 -23.80 -1.18
C LEU A 164 -13.50 -25.00 -0.51
N GLY A 165 -14.82 -24.92 -0.30
CA GLY A 165 -15.61 -25.97 0.32
C GLY A 165 -15.58 -27.30 -0.45
N PRO A 166 -15.95 -28.43 0.18
CA PRO A 166 -15.81 -29.78 -0.38
C PRO A 166 -16.57 -29.97 -1.69
N ILE A 167 -17.71 -29.31 -1.88
CA ILE A 167 -18.52 -29.39 -3.10
C ILE A 167 -17.77 -28.80 -4.30
N VAL A 168 -17.13 -27.64 -4.12
CA VAL A 168 -16.37 -26.99 -5.19
C VAL A 168 -15.12 -27.80 -5.56
N LYS A 169 -14.47 -28.42 -4.56
CA LYS A 169 -13.35 -29.36 -4.79
C LYS A 169 -13.74 -30.57 -5.60
N LEU A 170 -14.98 -31.04 -5.45
CA LEU A 170 -15.49 -32.18 -6.20
C LEU A 170 -15.73 -31.83 -7.68
N ILE A 171 -16.17 -30.60 -7.96
CA ILE A 171 -16.50 -30.10 -9.32
C ILE A 171 -15.25 -29.64 -10.06
N LYS A 172 -14.34 -28.94 -9.37
CA LYS A 172 -13.09 -28.42 -9.95
C LYS A 172 -11.89 -29.20 -9.38
N LYS A 173 -11.52 -30.29 -10.06
CA LYS A 173 -10.28 -31.01 -9.70
C LYS A 173 -9.08 -30.10 -9.97
N ALA A 174 -8.23 -29.92 -8.95
CA ALA A 174 -6.94 -29.27 -9.12
C ALA A 174 -6.11 -30.01 -10.15
N LYS A 175 -5.67 -29.33 -11.21
CA LYS A 175 -4.71 -29.93 -12.15
C LYS A 175 -3.36 -30.06 -11.45
N ASN A 176 -2.80 -31.27 -11.43
CA ASN A 176 -1.40 -31.45 -11.05
C ASN A 176 -0.50 -30.86 -12.14
N ILE A 177 0.39 -29.97 -11.74
CA ILE A 177 1.40 -29.40 -12.62
C ILE A 177 2.61 -30.34 -12.60
N PRO A 178 3.08 -30.84 -13.77
CA PRO A 178 4.25 -31.70 -13.84
C PRO A 178 5.49 -31.04 -13.21
N ASN A 179 6.39 -31.85 -12.66
CA ASN A 179 7.66 -31.41 -12.05
C ASN A 179 7.50 -30.40 -10.90
N THR A 180 6.31 -30.34 -10.25
CA THR A 180 6.06 -29.51 -9.08
C THR A 180 5.60 -30.36 -7.90
N LEU A 181 5.81 -29.82 -6.69
CA LEU A 181 5.33 -30.40 -5.44
C LEU A 181 3.93 -29.83 -5.15
N SER A 182 2.88 -30.61 -5.39
CA SER A 182 1.52 -30.18 -5.09
C SER A 182 1.33 -29.94 -3.59
N TRP A 183 0.45 -29.01 -3.20
CA TRP A 183 0.19 -28.60 -1.81
C TRP A 183 -0.02 -29.80 -0.87
N GLY A 184 -0.82 -30.78 -1.30
CA GLY A 184 -1.04 -31.99 -0.49
C GLY A 184 0.22 -32.84 -0.26
N LYS A 185 1.06 -33.01 -1.30
CA LYS A 185 2.34 -33.71 -1.18
C LYS A 185 3.33 -32.91 -0.33
N PHE A 186 3.34 -31.57 -0.50
CA PHE A 186 4.14 -30.67 0.32
C PHE A 186 3.80 -30.83 1.80
N LEU A 187 2.53 -30.71 2.20
CA LEU A 187 2.11 -30.94 3.59
C LEU A 187 2.43 -32.35 4.10
N ALA A 188 2.28 -33.35 3.22
CA ALA A 188 2.60 -34.74 3.59
C ALA A 188 4.10 -34.96 3.88
N SER A 189 5.00 -34.22 3.22
CA SER A 189 6.44 -34.31 3.47
C SER A 189 6.84 -33.86 4.87
N GLY A 190 6.07 -32.96 5.49
CA GLY A 190 6.32 -32.45 6.83
C GLY A 190 5.81 -33.33 7.99
N ARG A 191 5.07 -34.45 7.72
CA ARG A 191 4.39 -35.22 8.78
C ARG A 191 5.33 -35.73 9.89
N ASN A 192 6.56 -36.08 9.53
CA ASN A 192 7.56 -36.62 10.46
C ASN A 192 8.61 -35.54 10.86
N ALA A 193 8.50 -34.34 10.39
CA ALA A 193 9.40 -33.26 10.79
C ALA A 193 8.96 -32.66 12.14
N SER A 194 9.95 -32.30 12.95
CA SER A 194 9.70 -31.52 14.17
C SER A 194 9.42 -30.04 13.77
N THR A 195 8.69 -29.35 14.63
CA THR A 195 8.62 -27.87 14.55
C THR A 195 9.99 -27.27 14.84
N SER A 196 10.27 -26.09 14.31
CA SER A 196 11.41 -25.30 14.75
C SER A 196 11.28 -25.03 16.26
N ALA A 197 12.38 -25.01 16.98
CA ALA A 197 12.39 -24.31 18.27
C ALA A 197 12.01 -22.86 18.02
N ASP A 198 11.26 -22.22 18.93
CA ASP A 198 10.89 -20.82 18.79
C ASP A 198 12.12 -19.99 18.44
N VAL A 199 12.07 -19.35 17.27
CA VAL A 199 13.18 -18.52 16.80
C VAL A 199 13.28 -17.31 17.71
N SER A 200 14.44 -17.17 18.37
CA SER A 200 14.70 -15.99 19.20
C SER A 200 14.53 -14.73 18.34
N TYR A 201 13.73 -13.81 18.82
CA TYR A 201 13.52 -12.50 18.20
C TYR A 201 14.86 -11.77 18.04
N GLN A 202 15.02 -11.12 16.90
CA GLN A 202 16.10 -10.18 16.61
C GLN A 202 15.50 -8.99 15.85
N GLU A 203 15.76 -7.79 16.33
CA GLU A 203 15.10 -6.56 15.87
C GLU A 203 15.22 -6.32 14.37
N ASN A 204 16.43 -6.47 13.82
CA ASN A 204 16.75 -6.07 12.45
C ASN A 204 16.75 -7.24 11.43
N VAL A 205 16.25 -8.42 11.82
CA VAL A 205 16.17 -9.54 10.89
C VAL A 205 14.95 -9.40 9.98
N PRO A 206 15.15 -9.41 8.65
CA PRO A 206 14.04 -9.36 7.69
C PRO A 206 13.07 -10.53 7.89
N ALA A 207 11.79 -10.24 7.78
CA ALA A 207 10.71 -11.21 7.86
C ALA A 207 9.91 -11.28 6.53
N ILE A 208 9.72 -10.14 5.89
CA ILE A 208 8.99 -10.02 4.63
C ILE A 208 9.78 -9.07 3.72
N MET A 209 9.92 -9.47 2.46
CA MET A 209 10.46 -8.61 1.41
C MET A 209 9.35 -8.28 0.41
N VAL A 210 9.14 -6.98 0.16
CA VAL A 210 8.27 -6.46 -0.89
C VAL A 210 9.11 -5.61 -1.85
N TYR A 211 8.56 -5.23 -3.00
CA TYR A 211 9.32 -4.48 -3.99
C TYR A 211 8.73 -3.08 -4.22
N SER A 212 9.62 -2.09 -4.37
CA SER A 212 9.21 -0.74 -4.76
C SER A 212 8.60 -0.75 -6.17
N SER A 213 7.71 0.22 -6.46
CA SER A 213 7.07 0.35 -7.79
C SER A 213 8.01 0.75 -8.92
N GLY A 214 9.25 1.14 -8.61
CA GLY A 214 10.31 1.39 -9.60
C GLY A 214 10.02 2.50 -10.60
N THR A 215 9.37 3.59 -10.20
CA THR A 215 9.04 4.72 -11.10
C THR A 215 10.27 5.40 -11.71
N THR A 216 11.45 5.29 -11.08
CA THR A 216 12.69 5.97 -11.48
C THR A 216 13.87 5.02 -11.72
N GLY A 217 13.65 3.69 -11.74
CA GLY A 217 14.73 2.71 -11.90
C GLY A 217 14.29 1.28 -11.64
N ALA A 218 15.25 0.34 -11.58
CA ALA A 218 14.96 -1.05 -11.25
C ALA A 218 14.33 -1.16 -9.85
N SER A 219 13.19 -1.86 -9.76
CA SER A 219 12.53 -2.16 -8.48
C SER A 219 13.49 -2.85 -7.51
N LYS A 220 13.51 -2.42 -6.25
CA LYS A 220 14.42 -2.95 -5.20
C LYS A 220 13.65 -3.70 -4.14
N GLY A 221 14.24 -4.74 -3.58
CA GLY A 221 13.70 -5.50 -2.46
C GLY A 221 13.76 -4.70 -1.16
N ILE A 222 12.62 -4.34 -0.61
CA ILE A 222 12.44 -3.61 0.65
C ILE A 222 12.34 -4.63 1.78
N GLN A 223 13.26 -4.60 2.72
CA GLN A 223 13.32 -5.55 3.83
C GLN A 223 12.52 -5.03 5.03
N LEU A 224 11.36 -5.63 5.28
CA LEU A 224 10.54 -5.37 6.47
C LEU A 224 10.87 -6.38 7.57
N THR A 225 11.19 -5.87 8.75
CA THR A 225 11.57 -6.70 9.91
C THR A 225 10.36 -7.04 10.78
N ASN A 226 10.53 -7.99 11.71
CA ASN A 226 9.52 -8.24 12.74
C ASN A 226 9.18 -6.96 13.50
N ASN A 227 10.21 -6.16 13.86
CA ASN A 227 10.01 -4.92 14.60
C ASN A 227 9.20 -3.89 13.80
N SER A 228 9.54 -3.65 12.53
CA SER A 228 8.83 -2.67 11.70
C SER A 228 7.35 -3.04 11.49
N ILE A 229 7.05 -4.34 11.36
CA ILE A 229 5.66 -4.81 11.19
C ILE A 229 4.91 -4.78 12.52
N ASN A 230 5.53 -5.21 13.63
CA ASN A 230 4.94 -5.09 14.95
C ASN A 230 4.69 -3.63 15.34
N ALA A 231 5.59 -2.71 14.97
CA ALA A 231 5.38 -1.27 15.12
C ALA A 231 4.14 -0.79 14.35
N THR A 232 3.96 -1.25 13.10
CA THR A 232 2.74 -0.93 12.33
C THR A 232 1.48 -1.44 13.04
N ILE A 233 1.50 -2.66 13.56
CA ILE A 233 0.39 -3.24 14.32
C ILE A 233 0.08 -2.39 15.55
N THR A 234 1.09 -2.06 16.37
CA THR A 234 0.97 -1.23 17.56
C THR A 234 0.39 0.15 17.23
N GLN A 235 0.84 0.77 16.14
CA GLN A 235 0.29 2.07 15.73
C GLN A 235 -1.20 1.98 15.40
N TYR A 236 -1.65 0.93 14.71
CA TYR A 236 -3.06 0.75 14.39
C TYR A 236 -3.93 0.40 15.60
N GLU A 237 -3.38 -0.27 16.60
CA GLU A 237 -4.07 -0.56 17.86
C GLU A 237 -4.46 0.73 18.61
N TYR A 238 -3.59 1.75 18.54
CA TYR A 238 -3.74 3.03 19.24
C TYR A 238 -4.14 4.21 18.34
N THR A 239 -4.41 4.00 17.05
CA THR A 239 -5.01 5.04 16.22
C THR A 239 -6.44 5.30 16.66
N GLY A 240 -7.00 6.44 16.29
CA GLY A 240 -8.42 6.70 16.51
C GLY A 240 -9.36 5.72 15.77
N PHE A 241 -8.84 4.76 15.00
CA PHE A 241 -9.62 3.69 14.36
C PHE A 241 -9.92 2.60 15.39
N LYS A 242 -11.14 2.56 15.90
CA LYS A 242 -11.58 1.55 16.85
C LYS A 242 -11.90 0.23 16.14
N LEU A 243 -10.85 -0.53 15.82
CA LEU A 243 -10.96 -1.90 15.33
C LEU A 243 -11.45 -2.80 16.47
N ALA A 244 -12.69 -3.25 16.37
CA ALA A 244 -13.23 -4.19 17.34
C ALA A 244 -12.99 -5.64 16.89
N ARG A 245 -12.76 -6.53 17.87
CA ARG A 245 -12.69 -7.97 17.60
C ARG A 245 -13.95 -8.43 16.85
N GLN A 246 -13.77 -9.25 15.81
CA GLN A 246 -14.80 -9.74 14.89
C GLN A 246 -15.42 -8.68 13.94
N ASP A 247 -14.94 -7.44 13.93
CA ASP A 247 -15.14 -6.58 12.77
C ASP A 247 -14.58 -7.26 11.52
N ARG A 248 -15.04 -6.85 10.35
CA ARG A 248 -14.65 -7.45 9.07
C ARG A 248 -13.84 -6.42 8.26
N TYR A 249 -12.64 -6.83 7.89
CA TYR A 249 -11.73 -6.04 7.08
C TYR A 249 -11.70 -6.57 5.65
N PHE A 250 -11.98 -5.71 4.66
CA PHE A 250 -11.94 -6.07 3.25
C PHE A 250 -10.51 -5.90 2.69
N ALA A 251 -9.78 -7.01 2.53
CA ALA A 251 -8.38 -7.02 2.13
C ALA A 251 -8.24 -7.24 0.61
N GLN A 252 -8.49 -6.19 -0.18
CA GLN A 252 -8.43 -6.23 -1.64
C GLN A 252 -7.09 -5.70 -2.21
N ILE A 253 -6.26 -5.04 -1.39
CA ILE A 253 -4.94 -4.61 -1.83
C ILE A 253 -4.02 -5.83 -1.92
N PRO A 254 -3.33 -6.04 -3.06
CA PRO A 254 -2.48 -7.21 -3.22
C PRO A 254 -1.39 -7.32 -2.16
N ILE A 255 -1.17 -8.54 -1.64
CA ILE A 255 -0.23 -8.84 -0.54
C ILE A 255 1.25 -8.70 -0.91
N TRP A 256 1.58 -8.51 -2.17
CA TRP A 256 2.95 -8.16 -2.60
C TRP A 256 3.30 -6.68 -2.48
N PHE A 257 2.37 -5.85 -2.00
CA PHE A 257 2.63 -4.49 -1.56
C PHE A 257 2.64 -4.41 -0.04
N SER A 258 3.44 -3.51 0.54
CA SER A 258 3.52 -3.38 2.01
C SER A 258 2.17 -3.03 2.64
N THR A 259 1.41 -2.12 2.03
CA THR A 259 0.04 -1.81 2.50
C THR A 259 -0.84 -3.05 2.50
N GLY A 260 -0.77 -3.87 1.44
CA GLY A 260 -1.53 -5.12 1.35
C GLY A 260 -1.17 -6.10 2.46
N ILE A 261 0.11 -6.42 2.63
CA ILE A 261 0.50 -7.41 3.64
C ILE A 261 0.51 -6.85 5.07
N CYS A 262 1.06 -5.65 5.30
CA CYS A 262 1.17 -5.13 6.67
C CYS A 262 -0.15 -4.57 7.16
N VAL A 263 -0.76 -3.61 6.43
CA VAL A 263 -1.90 -2.84 6.89
C VAL A 263 -3.22 -3.58 6.72
N THR A 264 -3.45 -4.20 5.54
CA THR A 264 -4.76 -4.81 5.26
C THR A 264 -4.85 -6.28 5.64
N MET A 265 -3.71 -6.92 5.96
CA MET A 265 -3.64 -8.33 6.33
C MET A 265 -3.18 -8.54 7.77
N LEU A 266 -1.91 -8.22 8.08
CA LEU A 266 -1.31 -8.58 9.37
C LEU A 266 -1.86 -7.75 10.54
N VAL A 267 -2.15 -6.46 10.34
CA VAL A 267 -2.78 -5.60 11.35
C VAL A 267 -4.13 -6.16 11.79
N PRO A 268 -5.16 -6.29 10.91
CA PRO A 268 -6.46 -6.81 11.34
C PRO A 268 -6.37 -8.24 11.87
N LEU A 269 -5.53 -9.09 11.27
CA LEU A 269 -5.33 -10.46 11.75
C LEU A 269 -4.76 -10.50 13.17
N CYS A 270 -3.83 -9.61 13.53
CA CYS A 270 -3.28 -9.54 14.88
C CYS A 270 -4.34 -9.05 15.88
N LEU A 271 -5.11 -8.02 15.52
CA LEU A 271 -6.08 -7.37 16.39
C LEU A 271 -7.42 -8.14 16.54
N GLY A 272 -7.53 -9.34 15.99
CA GLY A 272 -8.73 -10.18 16.12
C GLY A 272 -9.87 -9.79 15.19
N VAL A 273 -9.59 -9.00 14.15
CA VAL A 273 -10.54 -8.61 13.10
C VAL A 273 -10.55 -9.69 12.02
N THR A 274 -11.74 -10.07 11.56
CA THR A 274 -11.88 -11.07 10.49
C THR A 274 -11.45 -10.49 9.15
N VAL A 275 -10.42 -11.06 8.53
CA VAL A 275 -9.92 -10.61 7.22
C VAL A 275 -10.67 -11.31 6.10
N ILE A 276 -11.37 -10.54 5.27
CA ILE A 276 -11.98 -11.01 4.01
C ILE A 276 -10.91 -10.98 2.94
N LEU A 277 -10.51 -12.16 2.44
CA LEU A 277 -9.44 -12.30 1.46
C LEU A 277 -9.99 -12.16 0.03
N GLU A 278 -9.41 -11.23 -0.74
CA GLU A 278 -9.75 -10.98 -2.13
C GLU A 278 -8.57 -11.35 -3.05
N PRO A 279 -8.59 -12.55 -3.65
CA PRO A 279 -7.48 -13.02 -4.49
C PRO A 279 -7.53 -12.47 -5.92
N ILE A 280 -8.66 -11.92 -6.36
CA ILE A 280 -8.91 -11.45 -7.71
C ILE A 280 -9.15 -9.94 -7.66
N TYR A 281 -8.37 -9.17 -8.41
CA TYR A 281 -8.54 -7.73 -8.50
C TYR A 281 -9.54 -7.39 -9.61
N ASP A 282 -10.83 -7.24 -9.22
CA ASP A 282 -11.93 -6.93 -10.11
C ASP A 282 -13.00 -6.14 -9.34
N PHE A 283 -13.38 -4.97 -9.83
CA PHE A 283 -14.30 -4.06 -9.13
C PHE A 283 -15.73 -4.60 -9.03
N GLU A 284 -16.20 -5.37 -10.03
CA GLU A 284 -17.51 -6.00 -9.95
C GLU A 284 -17.55 -7.11 -8.89
N ILE A 285 -16.50 -7.93 -8.83
CA ILE A 285 -16.34 -8.94 -7.78
C ILE A 285 -16.28 -8.27 -6.41
N PHE A 286 -15.53 -7.17 -6.27
CA PHE A 286 -15.44 -6.40 -5.02
C PHE A 286 -16.81 -5.88 -4.58
N TYR A 287 -17.59 -5.29 -5.51
CA TYR A 287 -18.94 -4.84 -5.22
C TYR A 287 -19.82 -5.97 -4.69
N GLN A 288 -19.85 -7.12 -5.37
CA GLN A 288 -20.64 -8.29 -4.95
C GLN A 288 -20.21 -8.80 -3.57
N HIS A 289 -18.91 -8.83 -3.29
CA HIS A 289 -18.39 -9.28 -2.01
C HIS A 289 -18.60 -8.25 -0.87
N ILE A 290 -18.51 -6.96 -1.15
CA ILE A 290 -18.84 -5.89 -0.20
C ILE A 290 -20.33 -6.02 0.19
N SER A 291 -21.22 -6.14 -0.79
CA SER A 291 -22.66 -6.34 -0.56
C SER A 291 -22.95 -7.58 0.28
N LYS A 292 -22.26 -8.68 0.00
CA LYS A 292 -22.44 -9.97 0.68
C LYS A 292 -21.86 -10.00 2.08
N TYR A 293 -20.61 -9.57 2.23
CA TYR A 293 -19.85 -9.73 3.48
C TYR A 293 -19.93 -8.53 4.40
N LYS A 294 -20.40 -7.38 3.92
CA LYS A 294 -20.67 -6.17 4.69
C LYS A 294 -19.47 -5.78 5.57
N PRO A 295 -18.32 -5.44 4.97
CA PRO A 295 -17.13 -5.10 5.73
C PRO A 295 -17.35 -3.82 6.55
N ASN A 296 -16.64 -3.75 7.68
CA ASN A 296 -16.61 -2.56 8.53
C ASN A 296 -15.44 -1.65 8.18
N PHE A 297 -14.40 -2.22 7.59
CA PHE A 297 -13.11 -1.57 7.31
C PHE A 297 -12.62 -1.88 5.91
N MET A 298 -12.16 -0.84 5.20
CA MET A 298 -11.52 -1.00 3.90
C MET A 298 -10.50 0.14 3.67
N VAL A 299 -9.27 -0.20 3.25
CA VAL A 299 -8.35 0.74 2.63
C VAL A 299 -8.38 0.51 1.13
N THR A 300 -8.55 1.56 0.34
CA THR A 300 -8.73 1.44 -1.10
C THR A 300 -8.16 2.64 -1.87
N ALA A 301 -8.41 2.66 -3.19
CA ALA A 301 -8.11 3.77 -4.09
C ALA A 301 -9.42 4.48 -4.51
N VAL A 302 -9.28 5.71 -5.04
CA VAL A 302 -10.38 6.54 -5.55
C VAL A 302 -11.22 5.78 -6.57
N GLY A 303 -10.59 5.03 -7.48
CA GLY A 303 -11.26 4.32 -8.56
C GLY A 303 -12.32 3.31 -8.08
N LEU A 304 -12.06 2.57 -6.98
CA LEU A 304 -13.07 1.66 -6.44
C LEU A 304 -14.23 2.43 -5.78
N VAL A 305 -13.97 3.52 -5.06
CA VAL A 305 -15.04 4.32 -4.45
C VAL A 305 -15.93 4.93 -5.53
N ASP A 306 -15.35 5.45 -6.61
CA ASP A 306 -16.09 5.94 -7.77
C ASP A 306 -16.93 4.84 -8.42
N TYR A 307 -16.36 3.64 -8.57
CA TYR A 307 -17.08 2.49 -9.11
C TYR A 307 -18.31 2.14 -8.25
N LEU A 308 -18.14 2.05 -6.93
CA LEU A 308 -19.23 1.76 -5.99
C LEU A 308 -20.31 2.86 -6.02
N ARG A 309 -19.89 4.12 -6.07
CA ARG A 309 -20.78 5.28 -6.12
C ARG A 309 -21.65 5.33 -7.39
N ASN A 310 -21.10 4.85 -8.50
CA ASN A 310 -21.82 4.84 -9.78
C ASN A 310 -22.83 3.68 -9.91
N LYS A 311 -22.91 2.77 -8.94
CA LYS A 311 -23.99 1.78 -8.88
C LYS A 311 -25.32 2.49 -8.58
N LYS A 312 -26.37 2.12 -9.31
CA LYS A 312 -27.68 2.80 -9.25
C LYS A 312 -28.44 2.52 -7.95
N GLU A 313 -28.17 1.40 -7.31
CA GLU A 313 -28.89 0.95 -6.12
C GLU A 313 -28.14 1.32 -4.85
N ILE A 314 -28.89 1.76 -3.84
CA ILE A 314 -28.39 1.94 -2.48
C ILE A 314 -28.16 0.56 -1.89
N ASP A 315 -26.91 0.22 -1.60
CA ASP A 315 -26.56 -1.05 -0.98
C ASP A 315 -26.55 -0.93 0.55
N PRO A 316 -27.39 -1.74 1.27
CA PRO A 316 -27.40 -1.72 2.73
C PRO A 316 -26.05 -2.08 3.38
N ALA A 317 -25.11 -2.64 2.62
CA ALA A 317 -23.77 -2.95 3.11
C ALA A 317 -22.97 -1.70 3.45
N TYR A 318 -23.20 -0.57 2.77
CA TYR A 318 -22.41 0.64 2.97
C TYR A 318 -22.64 1.29 4.34
N LYS A 319 -23.78 1.08 4.99
CA LYS A 319 -24.04 1.52 6.36
C LYS A 319 -23.15 0.82 7.41
N GLU A 320 -22.59 -0.34 7.07
CA GLU A 320 -21.73 -1.12 7.95
C GLU A 320 -20.28 -0.60 7.96
N PHE A 321 -19.91 0.27 7.01
CA PHE A 321 -18.60 0.90 7.04
C PHE A 321 -18.45 1.77 8.29
N LYS A 322 -17.48 1.42 9.12
CA LYS A 322 -16.98 2.27 10.20
C LYS A 322 -15.87 3.19 9.69
N TYR A 323 -15.05 2.65 8.77
CA TYR A 323 -13.94 3.38 8.19
C TYR A 323 -13.70 2.96 6.73
N LEU A 324 -13.80 3.93 5.84
CA LEU A 324 -13.41 3.85 4.44
C LEU A 324 -12.20 4.78 4.27
N VAL A 325 -11.04 4.20 3.96
CA VAL A 325 -9.77 4.95 3.85
C VAL A 325 -9.27 4.90 2.41
N ILE A 326 -8.92 6.05 1.84
CA ILE A 326 -8.20 6.13 0.57
C ILE A 326 -6.72 6.37 0.87
N GLY A 327 -5.86 5.58 0.24
CA GLY A 327 -4.41 5.68 0.35
C GLY A 327 -3.68 5.51 -0.97
N GLY A 328 -2.46 6.06 -1.03
CA GLY A 328 -1.58 5.91 -2.20
C GLY A 328 -1.83 6.88 -3.35
N GLU A 329 -2.82 7.75 -3.24
CA GLU A 329 -3.12 8.82 -4.21
C GLU A 329 -3.73 10.04 -3.52
N TYR A 330 -3.64 11.19 -4.17
CA TYR A 330 -4.22 12.43 -3.68
C TYR A 330 -5.74 12.45 -3.91
N VAL A 331 -6.48 12.76 -2.86
CA VAL A 331 -7.94 12.94 -2.92
C VAL A 331 -8.22 14.45 -2.94
N VAL A 332 -8.73 14.94 -4.06
CA VAL A 332 -9.09 16.37 -4.17
C VAL A 332 -10.25 16.70 -3.22
N PRO A 333 -10.28 17.89 -2.60
CA PRO A 333 -11.31 18.25 -1.63
C PRO A 333 -12.74 18.09 -2.14
N HIS A 334 -12.99 18.42 -3.43
CA HIS A 334 -14.30 18.23 -4.03
C HIS A 334 -14.70 16.73 -4.07
N ALA A 335 -13.81 15.82 -4.46
CA ALA A 335 -14.09 14.38 -4.47
C ALA A 335 -14.34 13.86 -3.05
N GLU A 336 -13.60 14.38 -2.07
CA GLU A 336 -13.82 14.05 -0.65
C GLU A 336 -15.24 14.42 -0.19
N SER A 337 -15.74 15.61 -0.56
CA SER A 337 -17.11 16.03 -0.28
C SER A 337 -18.14 15.11 -0.92
N VAL A 338 -17.96 14.79 -2.21
CA VAL A 338 -18.86 13.91 -2.97
C VAL A 338 -18.90 12.51 -2.36
N PHE A 339 -17.77 11.98 -1.92
CA PHE A 339 -17.71 10.65 -1.28
C PHE A 339 -18.38 10.66 0.09
N ASN A 340 -18.23 11.72 0.88
CA ASN A 340 -18.90 11.87 2.16
C ASN A 340 -20.43 11.98 2.01
N GLU A 341 -20.91 12.73 1.01
CA GLU A 341 -22.33 12.81 0.68
C GLU A 341 -22.89 11.43 0.26
N TRP A 342 -22.13 10.69 -0.55
CA TRP A 342 -22.50 9.34 -0.96
C TRP A 342 -22.58 8.38 0.23
N LEU A 343 -21.62 8.37 1.14
CA LEU A 343 -21.63 7.57 2.37
C LEU A 343 -22.88 7.90 3.20
N LYS A 344 -23.13 9.18 3.46
CA LYS A 344 -24.29 9.66 4.21
C LYS A 344 -25.62 9.25 3.56
N LYS A 345 -25.75 9.38 2.24
CA LYS A 345 -26.94 8.97 1.47
C LYS A 345 -27.21 7.47 1.60
N ASN A 346 -26.17 6.67 1.76
CA ASN A 346 -26.27 5.22 1.96
C ASN A 346 -26.40 4.81 3.44
N GLY A 347 -26.61 5.77 4.35
CA GLY A 347 -26.86 5.51 5.77
C GLY A 347 -25.60 5.16 6.56
N SER A 348 -24.40 5.40 6.02
CA SER A 348 -23.15 5.27 6.77
C SER A 348 -22.96 6.47 7.70
N GLU A 349 -22.53 6.20 8.92
CA GLU A 349 -22.07 7.21 9.88
C GLU A 349 -20.58 7.56 9.67
N SER A 350 -19.87 6.77 8.88
CA SER A 350 -18.47 7.00 8.55
C SER A 350 -18.29 8.20 7.61
N GLN A 351 -17.16 8.87 7.76
CA GLN A 351 -16.63 9.79 6.76
C GLN A 351 -15.51 9.10 5.99
N LEU A 352 -15.18 9.65 4.81
CA LEU A 352 -13.98 9.24 4.11
C LEU A 352 -12.75 9.63 4.93
N HIS A 353 -11.84 8.69 5.06
CA HIS A 353 -10.51 8.90 5.64
C HIS A 353 -9.44 8.82 4.57
N LYS A 354 -8.29 9.38 4.87
CA LYS A 354 -7.13 9.40 3.96
C LYS A 354 -5.89 8.91 4.69
N GLY A 355 -5.00 8.25 3.97
CA GLY A 355 -3.72 7.78 4.50
C GLY A 355 -2.59 8.03 3.50
N TYR A 356 -1.47 8.51 3.99
CA TYR A 356 -0.23 8.63 3.25
C TYR A 356 0.82 7.68 3.82
N GLY A 357 1.59 7.07 2.92
CA GLY A 357 2.64 6.16 3.32
C GLY A 357 3.44 5.60 2.16
N MET A 358 4.40 4.75 2.49
CA MET A 358 5.30 4.13 1.54
C MET A 358 5.71 2.73 1.99
N CYS A 359 6.17 1.92 1.04
CA CYS A 359 6.58 0.55 1.32
C CYS A 359 7.73 0.49 2.34
N GLU A 360 8.64 1.44 2.26
CA GLU A 360 9.82 1.57 3.11
C GLU A 360 9.50 1.89 4.58
N CYS A 361 8.26 2.28 4.86
CA CYS A 361 7.75 2.58 6.21
C CYS A 361 6.57 1.67 6.61
N GLY A 362 6.53 0.44 6.12
CA GLY A 362 5.49 -0.53 6.50
C GLY A 362 4.08 -0.20 5.99
N GLY A 363 3.92 0.84 5.19
CA GLY A 363 2.68 1.23 4.53
C GLY A 363 2.10 2.55 4.99
N THR A 364 2.03 2.87 6.29
CA THR A 364 1.35 4.09 6.78
C THR A 364 2.30 5.00 7.55
N ILE A 365 2.32 6.28 7.18
CA ILE A 365 3.07 7.35 7.84
C ILE A 365 2.10 8.30 8.54
N THR A 366 1.07 8.77 7.80
CA THR A 366 0.02 9.65 8.31
C THR A 366 -1.35 9.08 7.98
N SER A 367 -2.35 9.45 8.76
CA SER A 367 -3.75 9.13 8.46
C SER A 367 -4.67 10.18 9.06
N THR A 368 -5.78 10.47 8.36
CA THR A 368 -6.93 11.04 9.02
C THR A 368 -7.63 9.93 9.81
N ASN A 369 -8.20 10.26 10.95
CA ASN A 369 -8.88 9.32 11.83
C ASN A 369 -10.10 9.99 12.51
N ALA A 370 -10.73 9.30 13.45
CA ALA A 370 -11.94 9.81 14.12
C ALA A 370 -11.73 11.12 14.93
N VAL A 371 -10.47 11.44 15.33
CA VAL A 371 -10.15 12.63 16.13
C VAL A 371 -9.53 13.76 15.32
N SER A 372 -9.05 13.47 14.11
CA SER A 372 -8.51 14.46 13.17
C SER A 372 -8.78 14.04 11.73
N ASN A 373 -9.79 14.65 11.10
CA ASN A 373 -10.16 14.41 9.70
C ASN A 373 -10.33 15.74 8.94
N LYS A 374 -9.20 16.45 8.73
CA LYS A 374 -9.18 17.73 8.03
C LYS A 374 -9.18 17.51 6.52
N PHE A 375 -10.06 18.23 5.83
CA PHE A 375 -10.17 18.19 4.36
C PHE A 375 -8.87 18.60 3.67
N GLY A 376 -8.56 17.97 2.54
CA GLY A 376 -7.42 18.32 1.69
C GLY A 376 -6.05 17.95 2.28
N THR A 377 -6.00 17.28 3.44
CA THR A 377 -4.75 16.85 4.08
C THR A 377 -4.53 15.35 3.94
N ALA A 378 -3.29 14.91 4.13
CA ALA A 378 -2.94 13.50 4.30
C ALA A 378 -3.14 13.01 5.75
N GLY A 379 -3.72 13.83 6.61
CA GLY A 379 -3.93 13.55 8.02
C GLY A 379 -2.74 13.93 8.90
N ILE A 380 -2.74 13.38 10.11
CA ILE A 380 -1.69 13.59 11.11
C ILE A 380 -0.72 12.39 11.14
N PRO A 381 0.56 12.59 11.50
CA PRO A 381 1.48 11.50 11.74
C PRO A 381 0.92 10.48 12.73
N MET A 382 1.19 9.19 12.50
CA MET A 382 0.87 8.13 13.47
C MET A 382 1.55 8.40 14.82
N ALA A 383 1.04 7.86 15.91
CA ALA A 383 1.41 8.24 17.29
C ALA A 383 2.94 8.29 17.55
N GLN A 384 3.69 7.36 16.96
CA GLN A 384 5.15 7.26 17.15
C GLN A 384 5.95 7.68 15.91
N VAL A 385 5.31 8.39 15.00
CA VAL A 385 5.94 8.89 13.77
C VAL A 385 6.16 10.39 13.88
N VAL A 386 7.31 10.85 13.40
CA VAL A 386 7.60 12.27 13.24
C VAL A 386 7.73 12.56 11.75
N VAL A 387 7.02 13.58 11.28
CA VAL A 387 7.12 14.08 9.90
C VAL A 387 7.53 15.55 9.96
N SER A 388 8.49 15.91 9.12
CA SER A 388 8.87 17.31 8.92
C SER A 388 9.29 17.54 7.48
N ALA A 389 9.23 18.79 7.01
CA ALA A 389 9.73 19.21 5.71
C ALA A 389 11.17 19.69 5.81
N PHE A 390 11.98 19.37 4.80
CA PHE A 390 13.38 19.75 4.73
C PHE A 390 13.68 20.45 3.41
N ASP A 391 14.47 21.49 3.48
CA ASP A 391 14.95 22.20 2.30
C ASP A 391 15.74 21.28 1.38
N LEU A 392 15.53 21.40 0.08
CA LEU A 392 16.14 20.50 -0.92
C LEU A 392 17.62 20.78 -1.14
N GLU A 393 18.06 22.04 -0.96
CA GLU A 393 19.43 22.47 -1.22
C GLU A 393 20.29 22.36 0.04
N THR A 394 19.80 22.92 1.16
CA THR A 394 20.55 22.93 2.42
C THR A 394 20.40 21.66 3.23
N GLY A 395 19.27 20.96 3.06
CA GLY A 395 18.90 19.78 3.86
C GLY A 395 18.50 20.12 5.29
N GLU A 396 18.29 21.39 5.63
CA GLU A 396 17.83 21.85 6.93
C GLU A 396 16.32 21.67 7.10
N GLU A 397 15.88 21.46 8.33
CA GLU A 397 14.46 21.38 8.66
C GLU A 397 13.77 22.74 8.48
N LEU A 398 12.63 22.74 7.82
CA LEU A 398 11.82 23.93 7.59
C LEU A 398 10.76 24.13 8.69
N THR A 399 10.40 25.39 8.89
CA THR A 399 9.30 25.74 9.81
C THR A 399 7.94 25.42 9.20
N TYR A 400 6.88 25.47 10.04
CA TYR A 400 5.48 25.18 9.60
C TYR A 400 5.08 25.94 8.34
N GLY A 401 4.30 25.28 7.50
CA GLY A 401 3.76 25.84 6.26
C GLY A 401 4.76 25.97 5.10
N ASN A 402 6.06 25.74 5.34
CA ASN A 402 7.08 25.81 4.28
C ASN A 402 7.24 24.47 3.57
N ARG A 403 7.21 24.52 2.22
CA ARG A 403 7.32 23.34 1.35
C ARG A 403 8.76 22.85 1.25
N GLY A 404 8.96 21.56 1.43
CA GLY A 404 10.24 20.89 1.28
C GLY A 404 10.07 19.40 1.10
N GLU A 405 11.18 18.63 1.07
CA GLU A 405 11.13 17.17 1.10
C GLU A 405 10.57 16.71 2.44
N LEU A 406 9.48 15.96 2.41
CA LEU A 406 8.99 15.31 3.62
C LEU A 406 9.95 14.22 4.03
N ARG A 407 10.46 14.29 5.27
CA ARG A 407 11.26 13.22 5.87
C ARG A 407 10.56 12.67 7.11
N VAL A 408 10.84 11.41 7.41
CA VAL A 408 10.08 10.64 8.39
C VAL A 408 11.01 9.93 9.37
N LEU A 409 10.76 10.11 10.67
CA LEU A 409 11.25 9.20 11.70
C LEU A 409 10.13 8.22 12.04
N SER A 410 10.33 6.94 11.82
CA SER A 410 9.32 5.93 12.07
C SER A 410 9.93 4.64 12.61
N PRO A 411 9.32 4.01 13.62
CA PRO A 411 9.70 2.67 14.05
C PRO A 411 9.31 1.59 13.02
N CYS A 412 8.43 1.93 12.06
CA CYS A 412 7.96 1.03 11.00
C CYS A 412 8.91 0.99 9.79
N LYS A 413 10.03 1.74 9.82
CA LYS A 413 10.96 1.80 8.69
C LYS A 413 11.59 0.44 8.37
N MET A 414 11.87 0.22 7.08
CA MET A 414 12.63 -0.93 6.59
C MET A 414 14.04 -0.99 7.21
N SER A 415 14.65 -2.17 7.24
CA SER A 415 16.09 -2.29 7.57
C SER A 415 17.01 -1.85 6.43
N GLY A 416 16.51 -1.82 5.20
CA GLY A 416 17.22 -1.35 4.00
C GLY A 416 16.74 -2.05 2.73
N TYR A 417 17.34 -1.66 1.61
CA TYR A 417 17.16 -2.36 0.34
C TYR A 417 18.09 -3.56 0.25
N TYR A 418 17.53 -4.74 -0.05
CA TYR A 418 18.27 -6.00 -0.11
C TYR A 418 19.41 -5.94 -1.12
N LYS A 419 20.64 -6.20 -0.69
CA LYS A 419 21.88 -6.11 -1.49
C LYS A 419 22.15 -4.75 -2.17
N HIS A 420 21.46 -3.66 -1.74
CA HIS A 420 21.67 -2.31 -2.27
C HIS A 420 22.05 -1.31 -1.15
N PRO A 421 23.25 -1.42 -0.55
CA PRO A 421 23.66 -0.56 0.56
C PRO A 421 23.77 0.93 0.17
N GLU A 422 24.20 1.23 -1.06
CA GLU A 422 24.29 2.61 -1.53
C GLU A 422 22.90 3.26 -1.67
N ALA A 423 21.92 2.53 -2.18
CA ALA A 423 20.55 3.01 -2.27
C ALA A 423 19.95 3.21 -0.86
N THR A 424 20.27 2.32 0.07
CA THR A 424 19.87 2.42 1.47
C THR A 424 20.46 3.67 2.12
N ALA A 425 21.76 3.93 1.90
CA ALA A 425 22.43 5.12 2.43
C ALA A 425 21.89 6.44 1.84
N LYS A 426 21.45 6.42 0.57
CA LYS A 426 20.78 7.58 -0.06
C LYS A 426 19.38 7.82 0.50
N TYR A 427 18.67 6.77 0.86
CA TYR A 427 17.31 6.83 1.40
C TYR A 427 17.29 7.33 2.84
N PHE A 428 18.29 7.00 3.65
CA PHE A 428 18.40 7.44 5.04
C PHE A 428 19.37 8.60 5.19
N LYS A 429 18.94 9.62 5.96
CA LYS A 429 19.78 10.76 6.35
C LYS A 429 19.84 10.83 7.86
N THR A 430 21.04 10.93 8.41
CA THR A 430 21.25 11.11 9.85
C THR A 430 21.48 12.58 10.16
N ASP A 431 20.70 13.12 11.08
CA ASP A 431 20.87 14.51 11.55
C ASP A 431 21.97 14.63 12.63
N GLU A 432 22.24 15.86 13.05
CA GLU A 432 23.24 16.17 14.09
C GLU A 432 22.92 15.54 15.45
N GLN A 433 21.66 15.18 15.69
CA GLN A 433 21.19 14.51 16.91
C GLN A 433 21.29 12.97 16.81
N GLY A 434 21.84 12.45 15.71
CA GLY A 434 21.95 11.01 15.46
C GLY A 434 20.64 10.33 15.07
N ARG A 435 19.56 11.08 14.77
CA ARG A 435 18.27 10.52 14.33
C ARG A 435 18.34 10.19 12.85
N THR A 436 17.87 9.00 12.47
CA THR A 436 17.89 8.52 11.08
C THR A 436 16.54 8.76 10.40
N TRP A 437 16.49 9.75 9.53
CA TRP A 437 15.33 10.14 8.75
C TRP A 437 15.22 9.33 7.46
N ALA A 438 14.03 8.85 7.16
CA ALA A 438 13.68 8.29 5.86
C ALA A 438 13.28 9.43 4.90
N CYS A 439 13.97 9.55 3.78
CA CYS A 439 13.68 10.52 2.72
C CYS A 439 12.57 9.98 1.84
N THR A 440 11.41 10.66 1.83
CA THR A 440 10.25 10.14 1.10
C THR A 440 10.34 10.37 -0.41
N GLY A 441 11.10 11.38 -0.82
CA GLY A 441 11.10 11.90 -2.19
C GLY A 441 9.78 12.60 -2.57
N ASP A 442 8.93 12.91 -1.58
CA ASP A 442 7.71 13.67 -1.76
C ASP A 442 7.88 15.10 -1.24
N MET A 443 7.36 16.05 -2.01
CA MET A 443 7.22 17.45 -1.62
C MET A 443 6.00 17.62 -0.73
N GLY A 444 6.10 18.47 0.29
CA GLY A 444 4.98 18.77 1.16
C GLY A 444 5.36 19.67 2.32
N TYR A 445 4.45 19.82 3.27
CA TYR A 445 4.67 20.61 4.49
C TYR A 445 3.80 20.13 5.65
N VAL A 446 4.12 20.62 6.83
CA VAL A 446 3.37 20.35 8.08
C VAL A 446 2.82 21.67 8.60
N GLU A 447 1.56 21.69 8.99
CA GLU A 447 0.88 22.85 9.59
C GLU A 447 1.02 22.85 11.12
N GLU A 448 0.81 24.01 11.76
CA GLU A 448 0.85 24.18 13.24
C GLU A 448 -0.15 23.28 13.98
N ASP A 449 -1.23 22.87 13.33
CA ASP A 449 -2.20 21.93 13.89
C ASP A 449 -1.74 20.46 13.83
N GLY A 450 -0.63 20.18 13.15
CA GLY A 450 -0.03 18.87 12.98
C GLY A 450 -0.49 18.11 11.73
N ASN A 451 -1.37 18.68 10.91
CA ASN A 451 -1.76 18.06 9.67
C ASN A 451 -0.65 18.16 8.62
N VAL A 452 -0.46 17.08 7.86
CA VAL A 452 0.53 16.95 6.80
C VAL A 452 -0.14 17.15 5.44
N TYR A 453 0.48 17.97 4.61
CA TYR A 453 0.10 18.16 3.21
C TYR A 453 1.17 17.53 2.33
N VAL A 454 0.76 16.65 1.44
CA VAL A 454 1.64 15.99 0.47
C VAL A 454 1.30 16.54 -0.91
N ASP A 455 2.24 17.22 -1.53
CA ASP A 455 2.04 17.88 -2.82
C ASP A 455 2.19 16.91 -3.99
N GLY A 456 3.26 16.12 -3.99
CA GLY A 456 3.56 15.13 -5.02
C GLY A 456 5.01 14.70 -5.00
N ARG A 457 5.41 13.90 -5.98
CA ARG A 457 6.80 13.42 -6.10
C ARG A 457 7.73 14.53 -6.55
N ILE A 458 8.85 14.71 -5.88
CA ILE A 458 9.91 15.65 -6.29
C ILE A 458 10.43 15.31 -7.69
N SER A 459 10.50 14.01 -8.02
CA SER A 459 10.90 13.54 -9.35
C SER A 459 9.87 13.81 -10.46
N ASP A 460 8.61 14.12 -10.10
CA ASP A 460 7.58 14.52 -11.07
C ASP A 460 7.73 16.02 -11.36
N SER A 461 8.87 16.37 -11.96
CA SER A 461 9.26 17.73 -12.29
C SER A 461 9.82 17.82 -13.71
N TYR A 462 9.79 18.99 -14.24
CA TYR A 462 10.30 19.35 -15.55
C TYR A 462 11.16 20.61 -15.42
N VAL A 463 12.33 20.64 -16.04
CA VAL A 463 13.19 21.82 -16.08
C VAL A 463 12.93 22.53 -17.41
N ASN A 464 12.44 23.77 -17.36
CA ASN A 464 12.16 24.57 -18.54
C ASN A 464 13.44 25.10 -19.20
N ASP A 465 13.28 25.76 -20.37
CA ASP A 465 14.40 26.34 -21.13
C ASP A 465 15.13 27.48 -20.36
N GLN A 466 14.53 28.01 -19.29
CA GLN A 466 15.11 29.03 -18.42
C GLN A 466 15.88 28.45 -17.22
N GLY A 467 15.90 27.11 -17.11
CA GLY A 467 16.55 26.39 -16.01
C GLY A 467 15.74 26.33 -14.72
N GLU A 468 14.44 26.67 -14.77
CA GLU A 468 13.55 26.60 -13.61
C GLU A 468 12.91 25.23 -13.50
N THR A 469 12.81 24.73 -12.27
CA THR A 469 12.12 23.46 -11.97
C THR A 469 10.62 23.70 -11.83
N ILE A 470 9.84 23.11 -12.72
CA ILE A 470 8.38 23.12 -12.69
C ILE A 470 7.89 21.78 -12.13
N TYR A 471 7.18 21.82 -11.03
CA TYR A 471 6.58 20.63 -10.45
C TYR A 471 5.23 20.35 -11.11
N LEU A 472 5.10 19.19 -11.75
CA LEU A 472 3.92 18.82 -12.52
C LEU A 472 2.64 18.74 -11.68
N PHE A 473 2.77 18.40 -10.41
CA PHE A 473 1.64 18.37 -9.48
C PHE A 473 1.06 19.78 -9.16
N ASP A 474 1.81 20.85 -9.30
CA ASP A 474 1.26 22.21 -9.16
C ASP A 474 0.29 22.52 -10.28
N ILE A 475 0.61 22.08 -11.51
CA ILE A 475 -0.28 22.16 -12.68
C ILE A 475 -1.53 21.30 -12.46
N GLU A 476 -1.33 20.05 -12.02
CA GLU A 476 -2.41 19.09 -11.72
C GLU A 476 -3.41 19.68 -10.72
N ARG A 477 -2.91 20.26 -9.63
CA ARG A 477 -3.75 20.88 -8.60
C ARG A 477 -4.54 22.08 -9.13
N ALA A 478 -3.91 22.96 -9.89
CA ALA A 478 -4.60 24.08 -10.48
C ALA A 478 -5.75 23.61 -11.39
N ILE A 479 -5.52 22.60 -12.23
CA ILE A 479 -6.54 22.03 -13.12
C ILE A 479 -7.65 21.31 -12.32
N LEU A 480 -7.31 20.59 -11.27
CA LEU A 480 -8.26 19.87 -10.40
C LEU A 480 -9.18 20.81 -9.59
N ASP A 481 -8.83 22.09 -9.43
CA ASP A 481 -9.71 23.10 -8.85
C ASP A 481 -10.83 23.56 -9.80
N VAL A 482 -10.79 23.15 -11.06
CA VAL A 482 -11.91 23.34 -11.98
C VAL A 482 -12.99 22.31 -11.66
N GLU A 483 -14.13 22.77 -11.13
CA GLU A 483 -15.25 21.92 -10.63
C GLU A 483 -15.69 20.81 -11.59
N SER A 484 -15.53 21.02 -12.92
CA SER A 484 -15.87 20.05 -13.94
C SER A 484 -14.79 18.98 -14.17
N VAL A 485 -13.59 19.11 -13.60
CA VAL A 485 -12.49 18.14 -13.76
C VAL A 485 -12.53 17.09 -12.65
N ARG A 486 -12.51 15.83 -13.04
CA ARG A 486 -12.50 14.66 -12.14
C ARG A 486 -11.12 14.15 -11.79
N GLN A 487 -10.26 14.09 -12.80
CA GLN A 487 -8.90 13.59 -12.70
C GLN A 487 -7.99 14.49 -13.54
N CYS A 488 -6.77 14.65 -13.09
CA CYS A 488 -5.70 15.29 -13.85
C CYS A 488 -4.38 14.63 -13.54
N LYS A 489 -3.59 14.34 -14.58
CA LYS A 489 -2.20 13.93 -14.45
C LYS A 489 -1.38 14.63 -15.54
N THR A 490 -0.31 15.28 -15.16
CA THR A 490 0.63 15.91 -16.08
C THR A 490 1.82 14.99 -16.31
N VAL A 491 2.21 14.81 -17.55
CA VAL A 491 3.38 14.01 -17.95
C VAL A 491 4.27 14.80 -18.88
N VAL A 492 5.55 14.46 -18.94
CA VAL A 492 6.48 15.01 -19.94
C VAL A 492 6.47 14.05 -21.13
N SER A 493 6.07 14.54 -22.29
CA SER A 493 6.00 13.82 -23.56
C SER A 493 6.91 14.48 -24.60
N GLU A 494 7.36 13.71 -25.59
CA GLU A 494 8.08 14.26 -26.74
C GLU A 494 7.07 14.64 -27.85
N ILE A 495 6.99 15.94 -28.17
CA ILE A 495 6.10 16.47 -29.18
C ILE A 495 6.92 17.35 -30.12
N ASP A 496 6.86 17.08 -31.42
CA ASP A 496 7.64 17.79 -32.45
C ASP A 496 9.16 17.79 -32.15
N GLY A 497 9.68 16.69 -31.54
CA GLY A 497 11.10 16.55 -31.19
C GLY A 497 11.54 17.33 -29.95
N LYS A 498 10.58 17.87 -29.17
CA LYS A 498 10.86 18.58 -27.91
C LYS A 498 10.15 17.93 -26.74
N GLN A 499 10.86 17.85 -25.61
CA GLN A 499 10.26 17.46 -24.35
C GLN A 499 9.32 18.58 -23.86
N THR A 500 8.08 18.24 -23.63
CA THR A 500 7.06 19.22 -23.21
C THR A 500 6.07 18.57 -22.23
N HIS A 501 5.49 19.34 -21.34
CA HIS A 501 4.51 18.80 -20.40
C HIS A 501 3.10 18.87 -21.00
N VAL A 502 2.36 17.77 -20.85
CA VAL A 502 0.99 17.60 -21.29
C VAL A 502 0.12 17.28 -20.10
N ALA A 503 -0.92 18.08 -19.86
CA ALA A 503 -1.90 17.79 -18.83
C ALA A 503 -3.04 16.94 -19.40
N HIS A 504 -3.15 15.71 -18.94
CA HIS A 504 -4.26 14.80 -19.23
C HIS A 504 -5.36 15.01 -18.21
N ALA A 505 -6.56 15.42 -18.63
CA ALA A 505 -7.68 15.72 -17.76
C ALA A 505 -8.94 14.95 -18.14
N VAL A 506 -9.63 14.39 -17.15
CA VAL A 506 -10.96 13.77 -17.27
C VAL A 506 -11.99 14.72 -16.71
N PHE A 507 -13.10 14.90 -17.40
CA PHE A 507 -14.14 15.83 -16.99
C PHE A 507 -15.54 15.20 -17.01
N PHE A 508 -16.51 15.89 -16.39
CA PHE A 508 -17.91 15.49 -16.43
C PHE A 508 -18.56 15.94 -17.74
N ASN A 509 -19.26 15.03 -18.43
CA ASN A 509 -19.81 15.18 -19.80
C ASN A 509 -20.93 16.23 -20.00
N ASN A 510 -21.06 17.24 -19.16
CA ASN A 510 -22.13 18.24 -19.26
C ASN A 510 -21.68 19.62 -19.78
N LYS A 511 -20.45 19.72 -20.30
CA LYS A 511 -19.85 20.98 -20.80
C LYS A 511 -19.10 20.76 -22.10
N SER A 512 -19.01 21.85 -22.93
CA SER A 512 -18.21 21.77 -24.14
C SER A 512 -16.72 21.84 -23.85
N THR A 513 -15.91 21.29 -24.77
CA THR A 513 -14.45 21.33 -24.70
C THR A 513 -13.93 22.77 -24.55
N GLU A 514 -14.50 23.72 -25.29
CA GLU A 514 -14.11 25.13 -25.25
C GLU A 514 -14.36 25.74 -23.87
N GLU A 515 -15.51 25.44 -23.24
CA GLU A 515 -15.83 25.92 -21.90
C GLU A 515 -14.87 25.39 -20.86
N ILE A 516 -14.51 24.09 -20.94
CA ILE A 516 -13.57 23.45 -20.03
C ILE A 516 -12.18 24.07 -20.16
N ILE A 517 -11.68 24.21 -21.38
CA ILE A 517 -10.37 24.83 -21.66
C ILE A 517 -10.32 26.28 -21.17
N ALA A 518 -11.37 27.06 -21.40
CA ALA A 518 -11.44 28.45 -20.92
C ALA A 518 -11.36 28.51 -19.38
N ARG A 519 -12.01 27.60 -18.67
CA ARG A 519 -11.95 27.51 -17.20
C ARG A 519 -10.58 27.10 -16.71
N ILE A 520 -9.96 26.10 -17.36
CA ILE A 520 -8.59 25.67 -17.00
C ILE A 520 -7.63 26.85 -17.17
N LYS A 521 -7.70 27.58 -18.30
CA LYS A 521 -6.89 28.79 -18.53
C LYS A 521 -7.08 29.82 -17.40
N ALA A 522 -8.31 30.09 -17.03
CA ALA A 522 -8.62 31.08 -16.01
C ALA A 522 -8.03 30.70 -14.63
N VAL A 523 -8.15 29.43 -14.25
CA VAL A 523 -7.63 28.93 -12.97
C VAL A 523 -6.10 28.87 -12.98
N CYS A 524 -5.48 28.40 -14.06
CA CYS A 524 -4.02 28.39 -14.19
C CYS A 524 -3.47 29.81 -14.09
N LYS A 525 -4.08 30.80 -14.78
CA LYS A 525 -3.68 32.20 -14.70
C LYS A 525 -3.81 32.79 -13.29
N ALA A 526 -4.75 32.32 -12.50
CA ALA A 526 -4.96 32.79 -11.13
C ALA A 526 -3.98 32.17 -10.11
N LYS A 527 -3.49 30.97 -10.39
CA LYS A 527 -2.77 30.15 -9.39
C LYS A 527 -1.32 29.81 -9.73
N LEU A 528 -0.92 29.89 -10.99
CA LEU A 528 0.42 29.52 -11.44
C LEU A 528 1.17 30.73 -12.00
N PRO A 529 2.51 30.74 -11.94
CA PRO A 529 3.33 31.62 -12.77
C PRO A 529 3.07 31.34 -14.26
N GLU A 530 3.20 32.36 -15.12
CA GLU A 530 2.88 32.25 -16.56
C GLU A 530 3.72 31.16 -17.26
N ASN A 531 5.00 31.05 -16.91
CA ASN A 531 5.93 30.03 -17.42
C ASN A 531 5.65 28.60 -16.92
N HIS A 532 4.69 28.41 -15.99
CA HIS A 532 4.23 27.11 -15.49
C HIS A 532 2.89 26.69 -16.11
N TYR A 533 2.28 27.49 -17.00
CA TYR A 533 0.99 27.11 -17.59
C TYR A 533 1.13 25.88 -18.46
N PRO A 534 0.14 24.96 -18.44
CA PRO A 534 0.11 23.85 -19.36
C PRO A 534 -0.18 24.38 -20.78
N HIS A 535 0.81 24.35 -21.65
CA HIS A 535 0.62 24.72 -23.06
C HIS A 535 -0.13 23.66 -23.87
N LEU A 536 -0.17 22.43 -23.36
CA LEU A 536 -0.78 21.28 -24.00
C LEU A 536 -1.70 20.56 -23.02
N ILE A 537 -2.95 20.34 -23.43
CA ILE A 537 -3.96 19.63 -22.66
C ILE A 537 -4.57 18.54 -23.53
N LYS A 538 -4.71 17.35 -22.96
CA LYS A 538 -5.51 16.27 -23.52
C LYS A 538 -6.72 16.01 -22.65
N LEU A 539 -7.90 16.13 -23.24
CA LEU A 539 -9.16 15.83 -22.57
C LEU A 539 -9.57 14.36 -22.84
N HIS A 540 -9.97 13.67 -21.80
CA HIS A 540 -10.44 12.29 -21.85
C HIS A 540 -11.92 12.22 -21.44
N GLU A 541 -12.69 11.43 -22.16
CA GLU A 541 -14.11 11.14 -21.83
C GLU A 541 -14.19 10.07 -20.73
N ASP A 542 -13.27 9.11 -20.78
CA ASP A 542 -13.15 8.01 -19.81
C ASP A 542 -12.05 8.29 -18.78
N ALA A 543 -11.98 7.44 -17.75
CA ALA A 543 -10.93 7.51 -16.74
C ALA A 543 -9.52 7.39 -17.36
N LEU A 544 -8.54 8.05 -16.74
CA LEU A 544 -7.14 7.93 -17.15
C LEU A 544 -6.66 6.48 -17.08
N PRO A 545 -5.73 6.07 -17.97
CA PRO A 545 -5.23 4.71 -18.01
C PRO A 545 -4.55 4.34 -16.67
N VAL A 546 -4.81 3.12 -16.21
CA VAL A 546 -4.24 2.59 -14.97
C VAL A 546 -3.38 1.37 -15.24
N SER A 547 -2.31 1.24 -14.49
CA SER A 547 -1.45 0.05 -14.50
C SER A 547 -2.16 -1.14 -13.83
N PRO A 548 -1.67 -2.38 -14.00
CA PRO A 548 -2.19 -3.54 -13.29
C PRO A 548 -2.18 -3.43 -11.75
N SER A 549 -1.43 -2.48 -11.22
CA SER A 549 -1.41 -2.18 -9.77
C SER A 549 -2.50 -1.21 -9.33
N GLY A 550 -3.33 -0.72 -10.24
CA GLY A 550 -4.38 0.28 -9.98
C GLY A 550 -3.89 1.72 -9.92
N LYS A 551 -2.59 1.99 -10.12
CA LYS A 551 -2.03 3.34 -10.21
C LYS A 551 -2.10 3.87 -11.64
N LEU A 552 -2.13 5.20 -11.80
CA LEU A 552 -2.09 5.84 -13.12
C LEU A 552 -0.90 5.35 -13.96
N ASN A 553 -1.17 5.00 -15.21
CA ASN A 553 -0.16 4.51 -16.16
C ASN A 553 0.49 5.68 -16.93
N THR A 554 1.42 6.35 -16.28
CA THR A 554 2.12 7.50 -16.88
C THR A 554 2.96 7.14 -18.10
N VAL A 555 3.36 5.87 -18.27
CA VAL A 555 4.10 5.42 -19.45
C VAL A 555 3.19 5.45 -20.69
N GLU A 556 1.99 4.93 -20.58
CA GLU A 556 0.98 4.98 -21.64
C GLU A 556 0.58 6.42 -21.96
N MET A 557 0.36 7.25 -20.92
CA MET A 557 0.01 8.66 -21.10
C MET A 557 1.10 9.45 -21.85
N LYS A 558 2.39 9.18 -21.58
CA LYS A 558 3.51 9.81 -22.29
C LYS A 558 3.52 9.49 -23.79
N GLN A 559 3.00 8.34 -24.18
CA GLN A 559 2.92 7.90 -25.57
C GLN A 559 1.64 8.35 -26.28
N ASP A 560 0.64 8.77 -25.52
CA ASP A 560 -0.66 9.20 -26.01
C ASP A 560 -0.64 10.68 -26.39
N THR A 561 -0.09 10.95 -27.58
CA THR A 561 0.12 12.31 -28.12
C THR A 561 -0.92 12.73 -29.18
N GLU A 562 -1.96 11.91 -29.40
CA GLU A 562 -3.03 12.23 -30.34
C GLU A 562 -4.08 13.19 -29.72
N ASN A 563 -4.72 14.02 -30.55
CA ASN A 563 -5.81 14.92 -30.13
C ASN A 563 -5.44 15.86 -28.95
N ILE A 564 -4.19 16.29 -28.88
CA ILE A 564 -3.75 17.28 -27.90
C ILE A 564 -4.20 18.67 -28.33
N ILE A 565 -4.75 19.43 -27.40
CA ILE A 565 -5.21 20.81 -27.58
C ILE A 565 -4.09 21.74 -27.13
N ARG A 566 -3.67 22.65 -28.00
CA ARG A 566 -2.75 23.73 -27.64
C ARG A 566 -3.53 24.80 -26.88
N VAL A 567 -3.04 25.20 -25.74
CA VAL A 567 -3.63 26.21 -24.87
C VAL A 567 -2.72 27.44 -25.00
N GLU A 568 -3.11 28.36 -25.89
CA GLU A 568 -2.41 29.64 -26.07
C GLU A 568 -2.77 30.65 -24.97
#